data_0bbbe03f25c60d917a9f13f7a0e5cde6
#
_entry.id   0bbbe03f25c60d917a9f13f7a0e5cde6
#
_cell.length_a   1.000
_cell.length_b   1.000
_cell.length_c   1.000
_cell.angle_alpha   90.00
_cell.angle_beta   90.00
_cell.angle_gamma   90.00
#
_symmetry.space_group_name_H-M   'P 1'
#
loop_
_entity.id
_entity.type
_entity.pdbx_description
1 polymer ?
#
loop_
_entity_poly.entity_id
_entity_poly.type
_entity_poly.pdbx_seq_one_letter_code
_entity_poly.pdbx_strand_id
1 'polypeptide(L)'
;MKTLTISAFLSSLALCATLATAQDITPTRVGPVSQYGQLMTGKNSQGQGRIYGSCEGVKDGAEVQVRGMSLYWSLMPQALEFWSEEGVATMVNDMKIQIVRAAMATGNEDWKGEWNGIQLKGYASDPNNQKQFMKTVVEAAIKNDIYVIIDWHSHEAHKQTDAAKGFFKEMAEAYGKYDNVIFEVYNEPQQIPWSDVKNYANQVIEVIRQYSDNLVLVGNPSWDQNPSDAIGNEVSDSKKNTAYTLHYYANSHNWEGTYSWGGESEGVKGEKAIKAGLSVFISEWGTADASGAGNPDQGRNQSWQEYVNKYQLSWANWSASTINEGTAAFQGSSTKTSLQYTTSGNLVKGYLSTNPASYTKCAANAGNNEGNNSGSNGNENQGNNNQNGGNNNQNGNNNGNNQNNGGNEVPIFAKTSVNFNVTFSSNALHIAGAPMTVEIFSTKGDKLMAIDNVSGTLSLAKFPAGMYVAKIRGNGTNMVRAIQIK
;
A
#
# COMPACT_ATOMS: atom_id res chain seq x y z
N MET A 1 -16.03 34.16 77.67
CA MET A 1 -15.76 34.17 76.24
C MET A 1 -14.62 33.22 76.00
N LYS A 2 -14.92 32.05 75.42
CA LYS A 2 -13.89 31.01 75.06
C LYS A 2 -13.80 31.03 73.58
N THR A 3 -12.63 31.40 73.03
CA THR A 3 -12.32 31.49 71.65
C THR A 3 -11.92 30.08 71.19
N LEU A 4 -12.67 29.56 70.21
CA LEU A 4 -12.41 28.25 69.59
C LEU A 4 -11.55 28.51 68.32
N THR A 5 -10.33 27.99 68.27
CA THR A 5 -9.44 28.04 67.18
C THR A 5 -9.67 26.75 66.36
N ILE A 6 -10.17 26.86 65.11
CA ILE A 6 -10.32 25.78 64.17
C ILE A 6 -9.06 25.73 63.31
N SER A 7 -8.23 24.70 63.50
CA SER A 7 -7.11 24.40 62.60
C SER A 7 -7.62 23.58 61.43
N ALA A 8 -7.57 24.16 60.26
CA ALA A 8 -7.85 23.45 58.99
C ALA A 8 -6.59 22.69 58.56
N PHE A 9 -6.66 21.36 58.59
CA PHE A 9 -5.69 20.48 57.93
C PHE A 9 -6.02 20.41 56.43
N LEU A 10 -5.20 21.03 55.60
CA LEU A 10 -5.19 20.79 54.16
C LEU A 10 -4.39 19.52 53.90
N SER A 11 -5.11 18.42 53.64
CA SER A 11 -4.51 17.20 53.10
C SER A 11 -4.36 17.39 51.56
N SER A 12 -3.14 17.69 51.12
CA SER A 12 -2.79 17.63 49.68
C SER A 12 -2.75 16.16 49.26
N LEU A 13 -3.83 15.69 48.59
CA LEU A 13 -3.82 14.44 47.85
C LEU A 13 -2.96 14.67 46.58
N ALA A 14 -1.71 14.23 46.61
CA ALA A 14 -0.92 14.08 45.38
C ALA A 14 -1.53 12.95 44.57
N LEU A 15 -2.28 13.31 43.51
CA LEU A 15 -2.74 12.36 42.52
C LEU A 15 -1.51 11.95 41.69
N CYS A 16 -0.84 10.86 42.09
CA CYS A 16 0.10 10.17 41.20
C CYS A 16 -0.71 9.58 40.03
N ALA A 17 -0.80 10.31 38.95
CA ALA A 17 -1.15 9.74 37.68
C ALA A 17 -0.03 8.75 37.31
N THR A 18 -0.22 7.48 37.59
CA THR A 18 0.57 6.41 36.99
C THR A 18 0.27 6.47 35.49
N LEU A 19 1.21 6.99 34.72
CA LEU A 19 1.24 6.77 33.28
C LEU A 19 1.25 5.25 33.10
N ALA A 20 0.11 4.68 32.76
CA ALA A 20 0.05 3.30 32.32
C ALA A 20 0.94 3.22 31.07
N THR A 21 2.14 2.72 31.22
CA THR A 21 2.99 2.35 30.08
C THR A 21 2.19 1.32 29.29
N ALA A 22 1.92 1.63 28.01
CA ALA A 22 1.28 0.68 27.12
C ALA A 22 2.06 -0.63 27.21
N GLN A 23 1.37 -1.73 27.50
CA GLN A 23 1.99 -3.04 27.58
C GLN A 23 2.60 -3.38 26.22
N ASP A 24 3.85 -3.86 26.21
CA ASP A 24 4.51 -4.25 24.97
C ASP A 24 3.71 -5.34 24.24
N ILE A 25 3.44 -5.10 22.98
CA ILE A 25 2.74 -6.05 22.13
C ILE A 25 3.75 -7.10 21.68
N THR A 26 3.50 -8.35 22.03
CA THR A 26 4.36 -9.47 21.65
C THR A 26 3.75 -10.21 20.45
N PRO A 27 4.53 -10.52 19.40
CA PRO A 27 4.09 -11.36 18.31
C PRO A 27 3.66 -12.76 18.80
N THR A 28 2.57 -13.27 18.24
CA THR A 28 2.04 -14.62 18.56
C THR A 28 2.58 -15.70 17.63
N ARG A 29 3.36 -15.30 16.62
CA ARG A 29 3.97 -16.17 15.62
C ARG A 29 5.32 -15.61 15.15
N VAL A 30 6.09 -16.39 14.43
CA VAL A 30 7.27 -15.93 13.70
C VAL A 30 6.84 -15.59 12.27
N GLY A 31 7.03 -14.36 11.86
CA GLY A 31 6.66 -13.82 10.56
C GLY A 31 7.82 -13.09 9.88
N PRO A 32 7.53 -12.29 8.85
CA PRO A 32 8.56 -11.58 8.09
C PRO A 32 9.36 -10.58 8.94
N VAL A 33 8.73 -9.94 9.95
CA VAL A 33 9.44 -8.96 10.78
C VAL A 33 10.47 -9.65 11.68
N SER A 34 10.13 -10.78 12.31
CA SER A 34 11.12 -11.58 13.06
C SER A 34 12.29 -12.04 12.18
N GLN A 35 12.07 -12.27 10.89
CA GLN A 35 13.13 -12.70 9.97
C GLN A 35 13.96 -11.54 9.42
N TYR A 36 13.32 -10.45 9.00
CA TYR A 36 14.00 -9.36 8.29
C TYR A 36 14.38 -8.19 9.20
N GLY A 37 13.71 -8.02 10.35
CA GLY A 37 13.85 -6.84 11.21
C GLY A 37 13.21 -5.60 10.60
N GLN A 38 13.68 -4.43 11.00
CA GLN A 38 13.28 -3.14 10.44
C GLN A 38 13.62 -3.04 8.95
N LEU A 39 12.70 -2.53 8.14
CA LEU A 39 12.99 -2.23 6.73
C LEU A 39 13.82 -0.95 6.62
N MET A 40 14.88 -1.02 5.81
CA MET A 40 15.85 0.05 5.63
C MET A 40 16.08 0.33 4.15
N THR A 41 16.25 1.61 3.82
CA THR A 41 16.69 2.00 2.48
C THR A 41 18.19 1.80 2.31
N GLY A 42 18.59 1.44 1.09
CA GLY A 42 20.01 1.26 0.75
C GLY A 42 20.22 1.18 -0.76
N LYS A 43 21.44 0.86 -1.15
CA LYS A 43 21.82 0.71 -2.57
C LYS A 43 22.48 -0.64 -2.79
N ASN A 44 22.11 -1.30 -3.89
CA ASN A 44 22.81 -2.51 -4.32
C ASN A 44 24.22 -2.20 -4.88
N SER A 45 24.94 -3.23 -5.30
CA SER A 45 26.30 -3.10 -5.87
C SER A 45 26.37 -2.25 -7.15
N GLN A 46 25.21 -2.02 -7.80
CA GLN A 46 25.08 -1.17 -8.99
C GLN A 46 24.71 0.27 -8.65
N GLY A 47 24.61 0.62 -7.36
CA GLY A 47 24.18 1.94 -6.89
C GLY A 47 22.68 2.20 -6.99
N GLN A 48 21.90 1.19 -7.32
CA GLN A 48 20.44 1.29 -7.46
C GLN A 48 19.78 1.21 -6.08
N GLY A 49 18.74 2.05 -5.88
CA GLY A 49 17.97 2.05 -4.64
C GLY A 49 17.25 0.73 -4.39
N ARG A 50 17.28 0.25 -3.16
CA ARG A 50 16.69 -1.00 -2.70
C ARG A 50 16.17 -0.89 -1.28
N ILE A 51 15.38 -1.88 -0.86
CA ILE A 51 14.97 -2.09 0.52
C ILE A 51 15.71 -3.32 1.07
N TYR A 52 16.18 -3.21 2.29
CA TYR A 52 16.91 -4.24 3.04
C TYR A 52 16.25 -4.44 4.40
N GLY A 53 16.50 -5.58 5.02
CA GLY A 53 16.15 -5.83 6.42
C GLY A 53 17.33 -5.50 7.34
N SER A 54 17.05 -4.95 8.52
CA SER A 54 18.09 -4.62 9.52
C SER A 54 18.78 -5.85 10.08
N CYS A 55 18.15 -7.03 10.00
CA CYS A 55 18.71 -8.29 10.48
C CYS A 55 19.98 -8.69 9.74
N GLU A 56 19.99 -8.54 8.41
CA GLU A 56 21.14 -8.87 7.56
C GLU A 56 22.10 -7.69 7.38
N GLY A 57 21.68 -6.47 7.77
CA GLY A 57 22.39 -5.22 7.54
C GLY A 57 22.29 -4.72 6.10
N VAL A 58 22.50 -3.42 5.91
CA VAL A 58 22.38 -2.79 4.58
C VAL A 58 23.56 -3.11 3.67
N LYS A 59 24.76 -3.34 4.23
CA LYS A 59 25.98 -3.56 3.41
C LYS A 59 26.11 -5.00 2.92
N ASP A 60 25.75 -5.95 3.74
CA ASP A 60 25.94 -7.38 3.50
C ASP A 60 24.59 -8.12 3.46
N GLY A 61 23.51 -7.40 3.63
CA GLY A 61 22.17 -7.94 3.72
C GLY A 61 21.55 -8.29 2.38
N ALA A 62 20.64 -9.25 2.39
CA ALA A 62 19.80 -9.56 1.24
C ALA A 62 18.78 -8.43 1.01
N GLU A 63 18.51 -8.12 -0.25
CA GLU A 63 17.38 -7.28 -0.64
C GLU A 63 16.07 -7.93 -0.16
N VAL A 64 15.18 -7.12 0.42
CA VAL A 64 13.90 -7.58 0.97
C VAL A 64 12.77 -7.06 0.10
N GLN A 65 11.89 -7.97 -0.34
CA GLN A 65 10.63 -7.66 -0.98
C GLN A 65 9.50 -8.16 -0.09
N VAL A 66 8.68 -7.28 0.48
CA VAL A 66 7.48 -7.62 1.23
C VAL A 66 6.23 -7.30 0.42
N ARG A 67 5.23 -8.20 0.47
CA ARG A 67 4.06 -8.16 -0.41
C ARG A 67 2.78 -8.38 0.40
N GLY A 68 1.74 -7.60 0.11
CA GLY A 68 0.49 -7.74 0.86
C GLY A 68 -0.67 -6.92 0.31
N MET A 69 -1.54 -6.49 1.21
CA MET A 69 -2.81 -5.86 0.89
C MET A 69 -2.90 -4.45 1.49
N SER A 70 -3.48 -3.51 0.75
CA SER A 70 -4.01 -2.27 1.29
C SER A 70 -5.47 -2.48 1.70
N LEU A 71 -5.81 -2.07 2.91
CA LEU A 71 -7.21 -1.88 3.28
C LEU A 71 -7.80 -0.74 2.45
N TYR A 72 -9.07 -0.84 2.09
CA TYR A 72 -9.79 0.30 1.50
C TYR A 72 -10.06 1.36 2.57
N TRP A 73 -10.45 2.55 2.17
CA TRP A 73 -10.67 3.70 3.05
C TRP A 73 -11.45 3.35 4.31
N SER A 74 -10.96 3.82 5.45
CA SER A 74 -11.61 3.65 6.76
C SER A 74 -13.00 4.28 6.89
N LEU A 75 -13.47 4.99 5.87
CA LEU A 75 -14.83 5.54 5.75
C LEU A 75 -15.84 4.60 5.12
N MET A 76 -15.40 3.48 4.53
CA MET A 76 -16.26 2.63 3.72
C MET A 76 -16.70 1.41 4.51
N PRO A 77 -18.02 1.23 4.75
CA PRO A 77 -18.52 0.05 5.48
C PRO A 77 -18.04 -1.28 4.90
N GLN A 78 -17.86 -1.36 3.57
CA GLN A 78 -17.38 -2.54 2.86
C GLN A 78 -15.90 -2.89 3.15
N ALA A 79 -15.18 -2.02 3.83
CA ALA A 79 -13.80 -2.24 4.25
C ALA A 79 -13.68 -2.59 5.75
N LEU A 80 -14.62 -2.14 6.58
CA LEU A 80 -14.48 -2.14 8.04
C LEU A 80 -14.44 -3.54 8.67
N GLU A 81 -14.96 -4.57 7.97
CA GLU A 81 -14.75 -5.97 8.35
C GLU A 81 -13.25 -6.31 8.45
N PHE A 82 -12.44 -5.74 7.57
CA PHE A 82 -11.00 -6.03 7.45
C PHE A 82 -10.14 -5.09 8.30
N TRP A 83 -10.69 -3.96 8.80
CA TRP A 83 -10.07 -3.07 9.80
C TRP A 83 -10.18 -3.66 11.21
N SER A 84 -9.91 -4.94 11.37
CA SER A 84 -10.07 -5.69 12.60
C SER A 84 -8.91 -6.66 12.83
N GLU A 85 -8.72 -7.08 14.07
CA GLU A 85 -7.68 -8.05 14.41
C GLU A 85 -7.87 -9.37 13.65
N GLU A 86 -9.12 -9.86 13.62
CA GLU A 86 -9.45 -11.10 12.91
C GLU A 86 -9.31 -10.95 11.39
N GLY A 87 -9.67 -9.79 10.82
CA GLY A 87 -9.53 -9.51 9.39
C GLY A 87 -8.06 -9.55 8.94
N VAL A 88 -7.18 -8.90 9.70
CA VAL A 88 -5.73 -8.94 9.44
C VAL A 88 -5.20 -10.37 9.59
N ALA A 89 -5.54 -11.07 10.69
CA ALA A 89 -5.09 -12.44 10.92
C ALA A 89 -5.57 -13.41 9.81
N THR A 90 -6.81 -13.25 9.33
CA THR A 90 -7.35 -14.05 8.23
C THR A 90 -6.59 -13.83 6.93
N MET A 91 -6.29 -12.57 6.57
CA MET A 91 -5.46 -12.28 5.38
C MET A 91 -4.04 -12.85 5.52
N VAL A 92 -3.42 -12.79 6.70
CA VAL A 92 -2.11 -13.42 6.95
C VAL A 92 -2.18 -14.94 6.74
N ASN A 93 -3.20 -15.60 7.26
CA ASN A 93 -3.32 -17.05 7.20
C ASN A 93 -3.71 -17.56 5.80
N ASP A 94 -4.63 -16.90 5.14
CA ASP A 94 -5.22 -17.37 3.89
C ASP A 94 -4.53 -16.83 2.64
N MET A 95 -4.09 -15.56 2.65
CA MET A 95 -3.40 -14.93 1.53
C MET A 95 -1.88 -14.89 1.67
N LYS A 96 -1.33 -15.19 2.85
CA LYS A 96 0.12 -15.11 3.13
C LYS A 96 0.68 -13.70 2.98
N ILE A 97 -0.08 -12.66 3.37
CA ILE A 97 0.41 -11.29 3.33
C ILE A 97 1.57 -11.10 4.32
N GLN A 98 2.56 -10.31 3.92
CA GLN A 98 3.72 -9.91 4.72
C GLN A 98 3.59 -8.48 5.23
N ILE A 99 2.66 -7.71 4.64
CA ILE A 99 2.41 -6.31 4.94
C ILE A 99 0.92 -6.00 4.78
N VAL A 100 0.40 -5.12 5.63
CA VAL A 100 -0.92 -4.51 5.48
C VAL A 100 -0.78 -2.99 5.45
N ARG A 101 -1.45 -2.31 4.52
CA ARG A 101 -1.52 -0.85 4.49
C ARG A 101 -2.86 -0.39 5.04
N ALA A 102 -2.83 0.52 6.00
CA ALA A 102 -4.01 1.07 6.65
C ALA A 102 -4.32 2.46 6.07
N ALA A 103 -5.15 2.51 5.03
CA ALA A 103 -5.53 3.71 4.29
C ALA A 103 -6.55 4.56 5.08
N MET A 104 -6.07 5.36 6.05
CA MET A 104 -6.94 6.15 6.94
C MET A 104 -7.44 7.42 6.26
N ALA A 105 -8.75 7.58 6.16
CA ALA A 105 -9.37 8.77 5.61
C ALA A 105 -9.14 9.99 6.51
N THR A 106 -8.63 11.08 5.95
CA THR A 106 -8.10 12.22 6.73
C THR A 106 -8.92 13.50 6.64
N GLY A 107 -9.78 13.61 5.63
CA GLY A 107 -10.53 14.82 5.34
C GLY A 107 -11.81 14.99 6.17
N ASN A 108 -12.65 15.91 5.70
CA ASN A 108 -13.99 16.17 6.23
C ASN A 108 -15.05 15.42 5.40
N GLU A 109 -14.66 14.34 4.74
CA GLU A 109 -15.58 13.57 3.91
C GLU A 109 -16.71 13.04 4.78
N ASP A 110 -17.89 13.62 4.60
CA ASP A 110 -19.15 13.16 5.18
C ASP A 110 -19.74 12.06 4.28
N TRP A 111 -19.07 10.90 4.24
CA TRP A 111 -19.71 9.73 3.67
C TRP A 111 -20.84 9.30 4.61
N LYS A 112 -22.05 9.12 4.06
CA LYS A 112 -23.24 8.71 4.82
C LYS A 112 -23.19 7.22 5.17
N GLY A 113 -22.00 6.68 5.44
CA GLY A 113 -21.82 5.30 5.86
C GLY A 113 -21.96 5.16 7.37
N GLU A 114 -22.50 4.06 7.80
CA GLU A 114 -22.59 3.64 9.19
C GLU A 114 -22.00 2.24 9.33
N TRP A 115 -21.25 2.03 10.40
CA TRP A 115 -20.71 0.72 10.75
C TRP A 115 -20.93 0.46 12.24
N ASN A 116 -21.66 -0.62 12.56
CA ASN A 116 -21.96 -1.01 13.94
C ASN A 116 -22.48 0.15 14.82
N GLY A 117 -23.37 0.99 14.26
CA GLY A 117 -23.93 2.15 14.95
C GLY A 117 -23.01 3.39 14.99
N ILE A 118 -21.84 3.34 14.36
CA ILE A 118 -20.90 4.46 14.27
C ILE A 118 -21.06 5.12 12.90
N GLN A 119 -21.39 6.41 12.90
CA GLN A 119 -21.37 7.23 11.68
C GLN A 119 -19.92 7.43 11.26
N LEU A 120 -19.57 6.93 10.07
CA LEU A 120 -18.20 7.02 9.55
C LEU A 120 -17.88 8.44 9.09
N LYS A 121 -16.78 8.99 9.61
CA LYS A 121 -16.27 10.33 9.29
C LYS A 121 -14.76 10.29 9.21
N GLY A 122 -14.17 11.12 8.34
CA GLY A 122 -12.73 11.27 8.24
C GLY A 122 -12.09 11.87 9.50
N TYR A 123 -10.78 11.78 9.58
CA TYR A 123 -10.00 12.21 10.76
C TYR A 123 -10.29 13.65 11.18
N ALA A 124 -10.46 14.57 10.24
CA ALA A 124 -10.74 15.97 10.57
C ALA A 124 -12.06 16.17 11.35
N SER A 125 -13.04 15.28 11.15
CA SER A 125 -14.35 15.33 11.83
C SER A 125 -14.45 14.36 13.00
N ASP A 126 -13.71 13.25 12.98
CA ASP A 126 -13.72 12.23 14.04
C ASP A 126 -12.34 11.59 14.24
N PRO A 127 -11.38 12.34 14.79
CA PRO A 127 -10.02 11.85 14.98
C PRO A 127 -9.94 10.64 15.93
N ASN A 128 -10.86 10.50 16.88
CA ASN A 128 -10.77 9.44 17.87
C ASN A 128 -11.11 8.07 17.25
N ASN A 129 -12.19 7.96 16.48
CA ASN A 129 -12.55 6.72 15.80
C ASN A 129 -11.50 6.36 14.73
N GLN A 130 -11.00 7.33 13.96
CA GLN A 130 -9.99 7.07 12.95
C GLN A 130 -8.67 6.56 13.57
N LYS A 131 -8.23 7.16 14.68
CA LYS A 131 -7.09 6.66 15.45
C LYS A 131 -7.33 5.26 16.02
N GLN A 132 -8.56 4.97 16.49
CA GLN A 132 -8.88 3.65 17.01
C GLN A 132 -8.83 2.59 15.92
N PHE A 133 -9.37 2.86 14.74
CA PHE A 133 -9.24 1.96 13.58
C PHE A 133 -7.77 1.72 13.22
N MET A 134 -6.96 2.79 13.13
CA MET A 134 -5.53 2.67 12.88
C MET A 134 -4.82 1.80 13.92
N LYS A 135 -5.02 2.09 15.21
CA LYS A 135 -4.41 1.33 16.32
C LYS A 135 -4.78 -0.16 16.24
N THR A 136 -6.04 -0.48 15.95
CA THR A 136 -6.49 -1.87 15.81
C THR A 136 -5.69 -2.62 14.73
N VAL A 137 -5.48 -2.00 13.57
CA VAL A 137 -4.73 -2.63 12.47
C VAL A 137 -3.24 -2.74 12.80
N VAL A 138 -2.64 -1.69 13.38
CA VAL A 138 -1.23 -1.68 13.79
C VAL A 138 -0.95 -2.80 14.81
N GLU A 139 -1.76 -2.88 15.84
CA GLU A 139 -1.60 -3.91 16.88
C GLU A 139 -1.84 -5.32 16.35
N ALA A 140 -2.81 -5.50 15.45
CA ALA A 140 -3.03 -6.77 14.77
C ALA A 140 -1.83 -7.18 13.89
N ALA A 141 -1.21 -6.24 13.19
CA ALA A 141 -0.01 -6.49 12.40
C ALA A 141 1.18 -6.90 13.28
N ILE A 142 1.41 -6.22 14.41
CA ILE A 142 2.46 -6.56 15.36
C ILE A 142 2.23 -7.95 15.92
N LYS A 143 1.00 -8.29 16.37
CA LYS A 143 0.65 -9.63 16.86
C LYS A 143 0.89 -10.73 15.83
N ASN A 144 0.64 -10.45 14.56
CA ASN A 144 0.84 -11.39 13.46
C ASN A 144 2.27 -11.36 12.88
N ASP A 145 3.15 -10.53 13.42
CA ASP A 145 4.55 -10.39 13.00
C ASP A 145 4.71 -10.02 11.52
N ILE A 146 3.83 -9.16 11.02
CA ILE A 146 3.88 -8.59 9.66
C ILE A 146 4.12 -7.09 9.72
N TYR A 147 4.52 -6.49 8.60
CA TYR A 147 4.67 -5.05 8.49
C TYR A 147 3.30 -4.35 8.37
N VAL A 148 3.27 -3.09 8.78
CA VAL A 148 2.08 -2.23 8.66
C VAL A 148 2.47 -0.84 8.18
N ILE A 149 1.79 -0.35 7.15
CA ILE A 149 1.90 1.04 6.70
C ILE A 149 0.80 1.85 7.39
N ILE A 150 1.22 2.83 8.20
CA ILE A 150 0.35 3.85 8.78
C ILE A 150 0.24 4.96 7.75
N ASP A 151 -0.86 5.00 7.00
CA ASP A 151 -1.04 5.89 5.86
C ASP A 151 -1.97 7.06 6.21
N TRP A 152 -1.45 8.28 6.03
CA TRP A 152 -2.23 9.50 5.97
C TRP A 152 -2.85 9.62 4.58
N HIS A 153 -4.00 8.94 4.40
CA HIS A 153 -4.63 8.74 3.10
C HIS A 153 -5.34 10.00 2.60
N SER A 154 -4.56 10.91 2.05
CA SER A 154 -5.00 12.22 1.58
C SER A 154 -4.43 12.56 0.21
N HIS A 155 -5.22 13.24 -0.63
CA HIS A 155 -4.73 13.87 -1.87
C HIS A 155 -4.26 15.32 -1.65
N GLU A 156 -4.47 15.88 -0.46
CA GLU A 156 -4.16 17.27 -0.11
C GLU A 156 -3.49 17.40 1.27
N ALA A 157 -2.64 16.41 1.64
CA ALA A 157 -1.99 16.39 2.95
C ALA A 157 -1.19 17.65 3.27
N HIS A 158 -0.63 18.32 2.26
CA HIS A 158 0.08 19.60 2.41
C HIS A 158 -0.83 20.73 2.98
N LYS A 159 -2.15 20.61 2.84
CA LYS A 159 -3.14 21.50 3.48
C LYS A 159 -3.53 21.06 4.90
N GLN A 160 -3.05 19.90 5.34
CA GLN A 160 -3.39 19.27 6.63
C GLN A 160 -2.16 19.12 7.54
N THR A 161 -1.10 19.90 7.33
CA THR A 161 0.24 19.70 7.93
C THR A 161 0.18 19.58 9.46
N ASP A 162 -0.51 20.46 10.17
CA ASP A 162 -0.56 20.43 11.63
C ASP A 162 -1.32 19.20 12.17
N ALA A 163 -2.41 18.82 11.50
CA ALA A 163 -3.16 17.61 11.84
C ALA A 163 -2.33 16.36 11.62
N ALA A 164 -1.62 16.26 10.49
CA ALA A 164 -0.72 15.16 10.17
C ALA A 164 0.43 15.07 11.19
N LYS A 165 1.07 16.19 11.54
CA LYS A 165 2.13 16.24 12.58
C LYS A 165 1.63 15.73 13.93
N GLY A 166 0.42 16.14 14.33
CA GLY A 166 -0.20 15.67 15.57
C GLY A 166 -0.48 14.15 15.56
N PHE A 167 -1.02 13.65 14.46
CA PHE A 167 -1.29 12.23 14.26
C PHE A 167 0.00 11.39 14.25
N PHE A 168 0.98 11.76 13.42
CA PHE A 168 2.23 10.99 13.33
C PHE A 168 3.07 11.07 14.60
N LYS A 169 3.00 12.18 15.34
CA LYS A 169 3.60 12.22 16.68
C LYS A 169 3.03 11.13 17.58
N GLU A 170 1.69 11.06 17.69
CA GLU A 170 1.02 10.06 18.53
C GLU A 170 1.34 8.62 18.06
N MET A 171 1.32 8.37 16.75
CA MET A 171 1.61 7.03 16.23
C MET A 171 3.08 6.63 16.40
N ALA A 172 4.02 7.54 16.15
CA ALA A 172 5.45 7.29 16.31
C ALA A 172 5.83 7.11 17.79
N GLU A 173 5.25 7.89 18.71
CA GLU A 173 5.45 7.75 20.14
C GLU A 173 4.92 6.39 20.64
N ALA A 174 3.76 5.94 20.17
CA ALA A 174 3.15 4.68 20.60
C ALA A 174 3.82 3.45 19.97
N TYR A 175 4.12 3.51 18.68
CA TYR A 175 4.48 2.33 17.90
C TYR A 175 5.84 2.42 17.18
N GLY A 176 6.53 3.54 17.25
CA GLY A 176 7.79 3.76 16.52
C GLY A 176 8.95 2.85 16.93
N LYS A 177 8.83 2.16 18.07
CA LYS A 177 9.81 1.17 18.56
C LYS A 177 9.66 -0.22 17.92
N TYR A 178 8.56 -0.49 17.21
CA TYR A 178 8.30 -1.77 16.57
C TYR A 178 8.79 -1.75 15.11
N ASP A 179 9.64 -2.69 14.77
CA ASP A 179 10.17 -2.87 13.40
C ASP A 179 9.08 -3.12 12.35
N ASN A 180 7.87 -3.48 12.81
CA ASN A 180 6.68 -3.69 11.99
C ASN A 180 6.20 -2.42 11.27
N VAL A 181 6.45 -1.23 11.86
CA VAL A 181 5.78 0.01 11.50
C VAL A 181 6.51 0.75 10.38
N ILE A 182 5.75 1.18 9.39
CA ILE A 182 6.17 2.04 8.29
C ILE A 182 5.21 3.24 8.27
N PHE A 183 5.73 4.45 8.07
CA PHE A 183 4.92 5.66 8.03
C PHE A 183 4.80 6.17 6.60
N GLU A 184 3.59 6.25 6.07
CA GLU A 184 3.31 6.87 4.77
C GLU A 184 2.68 8.24 4.99
N VAL A 185 3.49 9.28 4.77
CA VAL A 185 3.12 10.64 5.20
C VAL A 185 2.19 11.35 4.23
N TYR A 186 2.09 10.89 2.99
CA TYR A 186 1.22 11.48 1.98
C TYR A 186 0.83 10.40 0.96
N ASN A 187 -0.46 10.04 0.89
CA ASN A 187 -0.94 9.00 -0.01
C ASN A 187 -0.68 9.35 -1.49
N GLU A 188 -1.40 10.33 -2.02
CA GLU A 188 -1.37 10.66 -3.45
C GLU A 188 -1.44 12.17 -3.68
N PRO A 189 -0.29 12.87 -3.67
CA PRO A 189 -0.25 14.27 -4.08
C PRO A 189 -0.79 14.43 -5.50
N GLN A 190 -1.73 15.35 -5.68
CA GLN A 190 -2.27 15.65 -7.00
C GLN A 190 -1.22 16.33 -7.90
N GLN A 191 -1.64 17.09 -8.90
CA GLN A 191 -0.74 17.84 -9.79
C GLN A 191 -0.24 19.13 -9.10
N ILE A 192 0.61 18.95 -8.09
CA ILE A 192 1.26 20.04 -7.34
C ILE A 192 2.78 19.94 -7.50
N PRO A 193 3.53 21.04 -7.31
CA PRO A 193 4.99 21.00 -7.37
C PRO A 193 5.59 20.04 -6.32
N TRP A 194 6.66 19.35 -6.69
CA TRP A 194 7.43 18.53 -5.75
C TRP A 194 7.89 19.32 -4.51
N SER A 195 8.22 20.60 -4.67
CA SER A 195 8.60 21.49 -3.55
C SER A 195 7.56 21.55 -2.45
N ASP A 196 6.27 21.51 -2.79
CA ASP A 196 5.18 21.61 -1.82
C ASP A 196 5.03 20.27 -1.06
N VAL A 197 5.12 19.15 -1.77
CA VAL A 197 5.17 17.82 -1.17
C VAL A 197 6.37 17.69 -0.24
N LYS A 198 7.56 18.07 -0.70
CA LYS A 198 8.80 18.03 0.07
C LYS A 198 8.73 18.90 1.32
N ASN A 199 8.21 20.12 1.22
CA ASN A 199 8.06 21.03 2.37
C ASN A 199 7.13 20.46 3.44
N TYR A 200 6.04 19.84 3.03
CA TYR A 200 5.14 19.12 3.94
C TYR A 200 5.85 17.91 4.57
N ALA A 201 6.41 17.03 3.73
CA ALA A 201 7.05 15.80 4.17
C ALA A 201 8.19 16.06 5.17
N ASN A 202 9.03 17.06 4.93
CA ASN A 202 10.12 17.42 5.84
C ASN A 202 9.61 17.72 7.25
N GLN A 203 8.50 18.46 7.38
CA GLN A 203 7.93 18.83 8.68
C GLN A 203 7.35 17.61 9.43
N VAL A 204 6.71 16.67 8.70
CA VAL A 204 6.13 15.46 9.29
C VAL A 204 7.24 14.47 9.66
N ILE A 205 8.24 14.28 8.79
CA ILE A 205 9.40 13.41 9.05
C ILE A 205 10.15 13.88 10.29
N GLU A 206 10.39 15.19 10.46
CA GLU A 206 11.05 15.75 11.63
C GLU A 206 10.35 15.35 12.94
N VAL A 207 9.02 15.32 12.95
CA VAL A 207 8.24 14.88 14.10
C VAL A 207 8.38 13.37 14.34
N ILE A 208 8.28 12.55 13.28
CA ILE A 208 8.43 11.09 13.38
C ILE A 208 9.82 10.74 13.94
N ARG A 209 10.88 11.43 13.48
CA ARG A 209 12.27 11.15 13.84
C ARG A 209 12.63 11.47 15.29
N GLN A 210 11.74 12.10 16.04
CA GLN A 210 11.87 12.25 17.49
C GLN A 210 11.60 10.94 18.24
N TYR A 211 10.90 9.97 17.62
CA TYR A 211 10.42 8.76 18.26
C TYR A 211 10.78 7.46 17.51
N SER A 212 11.14 7.55 16.22
CA SER A 212 11.32 6.36 15.39
C SER A 212 12.33 6.55 14.27
N ASP A 213 13.10 5.49 14.01
CA ASP A 213 14.03 5.37 12.88
C ASP A 213 13.41 4.56 11.72
N ASN A 214 12.17 4.11 11.87
CA ASN A 214 11.48 3.25 10.90
C ASN A 214 11.36 3.89 9.53
N LEU A 215 11.14 3.05 8.51
CA LEU A 215 10.97 3.47 7.13
C LEU A 215 9.82 4.49 7.00
N VAL A 216 10.08 5.59 6.30
CA VAL A 216 9.08 6.56 5.90
C VAL A 216 8.87 6.48 4.40
N LEU A 217 7.62 6.45 3.97
CA LEU A 217 7.20 6.54 2.57
C LEU A 217 6.70 7.95 2.28
N VAL A 218 7.16 8.51 1.18
CA VAL A 218 6.78 9.87 0.75
C VAL A 218 6.15 9.81 -0.63
N GLY A 219 4.91 10.27 -0.72
CA GLY A 219 4.20 10.46 -1.97
C GLY A 219 4.88 11.47 -2.88
N ASN A 220 4.49 11.49 -4.15
CA ASN A 220 5.05 12.39 -5.15
C ASN A 220 3.98 12.86 -6.14
N PRO A 221 4.24 13.95 -6.91
CA PRO A 221 3.23 14.56 -7.78
C PRO A 221 2.58 13.58 -8.75
N SER A 222 1.37 13.93 -9.18
CA SER A 222 0.56 13.16 -10.13
C SER A 222 0.16 11.78 -9.60
N TRP A 223 -0.38 11.73 -8.37
CA TRP A 223 -0.89 10.51 -7.74
C TRP A 223 0.18 9.41 -7.65
N ASP A 224 1.36 9.78 -7.13
CA ASP A 224 2.52 8.90 -6.95
C ASP A 224 3.07 8.26 -8.22
N GLN A 225 2.92 8.95 -9.35
CA GLN A 225 3.42 8.49 -10.64
C GLN A 225 4.78 9.08 -11.02
N ASN A 226 5.35 9.97 -10.20
CA ASN A 226 6.58 10.71 -10.50
C ASN A 226 7.69 10.60 -9.43
N PRO A 227 8.09 9.41 -8.95
CA PRO A 227 9.16 9.30 -7.95
C PRO A 227 10.49 9.89 -8.44
N SER A 228 10.67 10.05 -9.76
CA SER A 228 11.84 10.70 -10.34
C SER A 228 11.95 12.20 -10.02
N ASP A 229 10.87 12.87 -9.60
CA ASP A 229 10.92 14.31 -9.24
C ASP A 229 11.76 14.56 -7.98
N ALA A 230 11.98 13.53 -7.17
CA ALA A 230 12.82 13.61 -5.98
C ALA A 230 14.34 13.51 -6.28
N ILE A 231 14.75 13.14 -7.50
CA ILE A 231 16.15 12.94 -7.84
C ILE A 231 16.96 14.23 -7.67
N GLY A 232 18.00 14.20 -6.81
CA GLY A 232 18.86 15.35 -6.51
C GLY A 232 18.17 16.45 -5.68
N ASN A 233 16.95 16.20 -5.23
CA ASN A 233 16.16 17.11 -4.39
C ASN A 233 15.31 16.32 -3.38
N GLU A 234 15.92 15.34 -2.73
CA GLU A 234 15.31 14.44 -1.77
C GLU A 234 14.77 15.19 -0.54
N VAL A 235 13.84 14.57 0.19
CA VAL A 235 13.39 15.09 1.49
C VAL A 235 14.54 15.08 2.51
N SER A 236 14.41 15.92 3.53
CA SER A 236 15.33 15.95 4.65
C SER A 236 14.94 14.89 5.68
N ASP A 237 15.81 13.90 5.87
CA ASP A 237 15.62 12.83 6.85
C ASP A 237 16.92 12.58 7.60
N SER A 238 16.93 12.83 8.92
CA SER A 238 18.11 12.65 9.77
C SER A 238 18.58 11.19 9.86
N LYS A 239 17.69 10.22 9.63
CA LYS A 239 17.98 8.78 9.65
C LYS A 239 18.26 8.20 8.27
N LYS A 240 18.00 8.97 7.21
CA LYS A 240 18.18 8.54 5.81
C LYS A 240 17.43 7.24 5.50
N ASN A 241 16.28 7.03 6.14
CA ASN A 241 15.43 5.86 5.95
C ASN A 241 14.08 6.27 5.35
N THR A 242 14.15 6.88 4.17
CA THR A 242 12.99 7.33 3.39
C THR A 242 12.98 6.69 2.01
N ALA A 243 11.86 6.12 1.60
CA ALA A 243 11.58 5.66 0.25
C ALA A 243 10.48 6.50 -0.41
N TYR A 244 10.45 6.49 -1.73
CA TYR A 244 9.48 7.23 -2.54
C TYR A 244 8.47 6.26 -3.13
N THR A 245 7.20 6.66 -3.11
CA THR A 245 6.14 5.78 -3.56
C THR A 245 6.04 5.74 -5.09
N LEU A 246 5.56 4.63 -5.62
CA LEU A 246 5.10 4.49 -6.99
C LEU A 246 3.74 3.80 -6.96
N HIS A 247 2.69 4.51 -7.39
CA HIS A 247 1.37 3.93 -7.54
C HIS A 247 1.07 3.61 -9.01
N TYR A 248 0.45 2.47 -9.23
CA TYR A 248 -0.03 2.11 -10.56
C TYR A 248 -1.31 1.28 -10.51
N TYR A 249 -2.09 1.37 -11.58
CA TYR A 249 -3.24 0.53 -11.84
C TYR A 249 -3.02 -0.17 -13.17
N ALA A 250 -2.98 -1.50 -13.16
CA ALA A 250 -2.41 -2.28 -14.25
C ALA A 250 -3.06 -2.02 -15.61
N ASN A 251 -4.37 -1.74 -15.65
CA ASN A 251 -5.06 -1.46 -16.90
C ASN A 251 -4.84 -0.02 -17.40
N SER A 252 -4.45 0.92 -16.54
CA SER A 252 -4.36 2.35 -16.85
C SER A 252 -2.92 2.81 -17.10
N HIS A 253 -1.94 2.25 -16.39
CA HIS A 253 -0.56 2.71 -16.38
C HIS A 253 0.37 1.72 -17.09
N ASN A 254 1.51 2.20 -17.58
CA ASN A 254 2.49 1.39 -18.30
C ASN A 254 3.78 1.23 -17.50
N TRP A 255 4.39 0.03 -17.58
CA TRP A 255 5.67 -0.29 -16.94
C TRP A 255 6.87 0.14 -17.77
N GLU A 256 6.69 0.42 -19.08
CA GLU A 256 7.76 0.78 -20.02
C GLU A 256 7.30 1.79 -21.06
N GLY A 257 8.27 2.39 -21.75
CA GLY A 257 8.03 3.25 -22.89
C GLY A 257 7.51 4.65 -22.56
N THR A 258 7.02 5.30 -23.58
CA THR A 258 6.41 6.62 -23.52
C THR A 258 4.99 6.57 -24.06
N TYR A 259 4.13 7.43 -23.54
CA TYR A 259 2.79 7.61 -24.06
C TYR A 259 2.81 8.31 -25.41
N SER A 260 1.76 8.14 -26.21
CA SER A 260 1.63 8.77 -27.53
C SER A 260 1.72 10.30 -27.52
N TRP A 261 1.44 10.92 -26.37
CA TRP A 261 1.58 12.36 -26.13
C TRP A 261 3.00 12.80 -25.69
N GLY A 262 3.96 11.85 -25.65
CA GLY A 262 5.38 12.11 -25.34
C GLY A 262 5.80 12.02 -23.88
N GLY A 263 4.86 11.77 -22.95
CA GLY A 263 5.18 11.57 -21.52
C GLY A 263 5.74 10.17 -21.25
N GLU A 264 6.69 10.07 -20.33
CA GLU A 264 7.24 8.79 -19.87
C GLU A 264 6.21 8.03 -19.04
N SER A 265 6.23 6.70 -19.16
CA SER A 265 5.38 5.83 -18.34
C SER A 265 5.81 5.82 -16.86
N GLU A 266 4.92 5.39 -16.00
CA GLU A 266 5.12 5.33 -14.54
C GLU A 266 6.31 4.41 -14.21
N GLY A 267 6.41 3.26 -14.89
CA GLY A 267 7.53 2.35 -14.70
C GLY A 267 8.88 2.94 -15.13
N VAL A 268 8.92 3.73 -16.21
CA VAL A 268 10.16 4.43 -16.64
C VAL A 268 10.60 5.45 -15.58
N LYS A 269 9.67 6.21 -15.01
CA LYS A 269 9.96 7.18 -13.94
C LYS A 269 10.42 6.48 -12.65
N GLY A 270 9.77 5.36 -12.30
CA GLY A 270 10.21 4.49 -11.20
C GLY A 270 11.62 3.95 -11.42
N GLU A 271 11.91 3.43 -12.62
CA GLU A 271 13.25 2.94 -12.99
C GLU A 271 14.32 4.04 -12.90
N LYS A 272 14.03 5.27 -13.32
CA LYS A 272 14.93 6.42 -13.20
C LYS A 272 15.26 6.71 -11.74
N ALA A 273 14.25 6.76 -10.86
CA ALA A 273 14.45 6.97 -9.44
C ALA A 273 15.34 5.87 -8.84
N ILE A 274 15.05 4.60 -9.14
CA ILE A 274 15.84 3.45 -8.69
C ILE A 274 17.30 3.54 -9.17
N LYS A 275 17.52 3.83 -10.45
CA LYS A 275 18.87 3.96 -11.03
C LYS A 275 19.64 5.15 -10.46
N ALA A 276 18.96 6.21 -10.04
CA ALA A 276 19.56 7.34 -9.33
C ALA A 276 19.92 7.01 -7.86
N GLY A 277 19.51 5.84 -7.38
CA GLY A 277 19.81 5.36 -6.03
C GLY A 277 18.73 5.69 -5.00
N LEU A 278 17.53 6.08 -5.43
CA LEU A 278 16.37 6.24 -4.56
C LEU A 278 15.69 4.89 -4.35
N SER A 279 15.38 4.55 -3.11
CA SER A 279 14.53 3.40 -2.80
C SER A 279 13.08 3.73 -3.19
N VAL A 280 12.44 2.82 -3.93
CA VAL A 280 11.05 2.95 -4.38
C VAL A 280 10.21 1.86 -3.73
N PHE A 281 9.00 2.23 -3.30
CA PHE A 281 8.03 1.33 -2.68
C PHE A 281 6.68 1.48 -3.38
N ILE A 282 6.01 0.37 -3.69
CA ILE A 282 4.67 0.40 -4.27
C ILE A 282 3.66 0.25 -3.13
N SER A 283 3.38 1.36 -2.44
CA SER A 283 2.45 1.34 -1.30
C SER A 283 0.99 1.12 -1.72
N GLU A 284 0.68 1.38 -3.01
CA GLU A 284 -0.62 1.07 -3.60
C GLU A 284 -0.49 0.65 -5.06
N TRP A 285 -1.21 -0.40 -5.44
CA TRP A 285 -1.41 -0.76 -6.84
C TRP A 285 -2.73 -1.50 -7.05
N GLY A 286 -3.35 -1.32 -8.21
CA GLY A 286 -4.62 -1.96 -8.56
C GLY A 286 -4.53 -2.88 -9.77
N THR A 287 -5.32 -3.95 -9.76
CA THR A 287 -5.36 -4.95 -10.83
C THR A 287 -6.16 -4.52 -12.07
N ALA A 288 -7.00 -3.50 -11.92
CA ALA A 288 -7.93 -3.01 -12.95
C ALA A 288 -7.64 -1.54 -13.31
N ASP A 289 -8.64 -0.76 -13.69
CA ASP A 289 -8.49 0.66 -14.04
C ASP A 289 -8.25 1.54 -12.79
N ALA A 290 -7.57 2.66 -12.96
CA ALA A 290 -7.35 3.66 -11.90
C ALA A 290 -8.64 4.28 -11.34
N SER A 291 -9.75 4.13 -12.04
CA SER A 291 -11.09 4.49 -11.54
C SER A 291 -11.73 3.45 -10.63
N GLY A 292 -11.04 2.33 -10.35
CA GLY A 292 -11.60 1.16 -9.71
C GLY A 292 -12.48 0.28 -10.62
N ALA A 293 -12.80 0.74 -11.84
CA ALA A 293 -13.67 0.02 -12.76
C ALA A 293 -12.92 -1.06 -13.57
N GLY A 294 -13.68 -1.82 -14.35
CA GLY A 294 -13.16 -2.82 -15.27
C GLY A 294 -12.80 -4.15 -14.61
N ASN A 295 -12.39 -5.10 -15.43
CA ASN A 295 -11.86 -6.39 -14.96
C ASN A 295 -10.34 -6.38 -15.09
N PRO A 296 -9.62 -7.10 -14.23
CA PRO A 296 -8.16 -7.27 -14.37
C PRO A 296 -7.78 -7.81 -15.74
N ASP A 297 -6.89 -7.12 -16.44
CA ASP A 297 -6.20 -7.64 -17.62
C ASP A 297 -5.02 -8.50 -17.17
N GLN A 298 -5.08 -9.79 -17.42
CA GLN A 298 -4.07 -10.72 -16.92
C GLN A 298 -2.68 -10.45 -17.49
N GLY A 299 -2.57 -10.10 -18.78
CA GLY A 299 -1.28 -9.83 -19.44
C GLY A 299 -0.61 -8.59 -18.87
N ARG A 300 -1.37 -7.50 -18.69
CA ARG A 300 -0.85 -6.25 -18.11
C ARG A 300 -0.42 -6.45 -16.65
N ASN A 301 -1.23 -7.15 -15.86
CA ASN A 301 -0.88 -7.48 -14.49
C ASN A 301 0.40 -8.33 -14.42
N GLN A 302 0.55 -9.33 -15.29
CA GLN A 302 1.76 -10.14 -15.36
C GLN A 302 2.99 -9.29 -15.70
N SER A 303 2.91 -8.41 -16.69
CA SER A 303 4.02 -7.53 -17.08
C SER A 303 4.43 -6.57 -15.97
N TRP A 304 3.45 -6.02 -15.22
CA TRP A 304 3.75 -5.22 -14.04
C TRP A 304 4.43 -6.05 -12.94
N GLN A 305 4.02 -7.30 -12.72
CA GLN A 305 4.70 -8.17 -11.73
C GLN A 305 6.13 -8.52 -12.16
N GLU A 306 6.40 -8.66 -13.44
CA GLU A 306 7.76 -8.82 -13.98
C GLU A 306 8.62 -7.60 -13.68
N TYR A 307 8.09 -6.37 -13.91
CA TYR A 307 8.74 -5.13 -13.54
C TYR A 307 9.03 -5.05 -12.03
N VAL A 308 8.01 -5.31 -11.21
CA VAL A 308 8.10 -5.27 -9.75
C VAL A 308 9.15 -6.25 -9.21
N ASN A 309 9.17 -7.46 -9.75
CA ASN A 309 10.12 -8.51 -9.34
C ASN A 309 11.55 -8.20 -9.84
N LYS A 310 11.70 -7.62 -11.04
CA LYS A 310 13.00 -7.17 -11.56
C LYS A 310 13.72 -6.21 -10.63
N TYR A 311 12.97 -5.31 -9.99
CA TYR A 311 13.52 -4.31 -9.07
C TYR A 311 13.35 -4.65 -7.60
N GLN A 312 12.81 -5.83 -7.27
CA GLN A 312 12.52 -6.29 -5.89
C GLN A 312 11.67 -5.28 -5.10
N LEU A 313 10.67 -4.68 -5.75
CA LEU A 313 9.82 -3.67 -5.12
C LEU A 313 8.82 -4.31 -4.17
N SER A 314 8.81 -3.85 -2.94
CA SER A 314 7.77 -4.19 -1.97
C SER A 314 6.45 -3.53 -2.34
N TRP A 315 5.31 -4.17 -2.01
CA TRP A 315 4.02 -3.67 -2.44
C TRP A 315 2.82 -4.03 -1.55
N ALA A 316 1.78 -3.18 -1.60
CA ALA A 316 0.45 -3.44 -1.07
C ALA A 316 -0.61 -3.26 -2.17
N ASN A 317 -1.46 -4.28 -2.37
CA ASN A 317 -2.49 -4.25 -3.42
C ASN A 317 -3.77 -3.56 -2.93
N TRP A 318 -4.31 -2.65 -3.73
CA TRP A 318 -5.61 -2.02 -3.57
C TRP A 318 -6.70 -2.89 -4.20
N SER A 319 -7.67 -3.49 -3.44
CA SER A 319 -7.84 -3.32 -2.01
C SER A 319 -8.51 -4.51 -1.34
N ALA A 320 -8.23 -4.67 -0.06
CA ALA A 320 -8.98 -5.57 0.82
C ALA A 320 -10.33 -4.93 1.19
N SER A 321 -11.32 -5.19 0.38
CA SER A 321 -12.69 -4.70 0.55
C SER A 321 -13.70 -5.57 -0.21
N THR A 322 -14.97 -5.39 0.10
CA THR A 322 -16.11 -5.97 -0.63
C THR A 322 -16.83 -4.91 -1.48
N ILE A 323 -16.17 -3.78 -1.76
CA ILE A 323 -16.76 -2.73 -2.58
C ILE A 323 -16.98 -3.22 -4.01
N ASN A 324 -17.97 -2.70 -4.69
CA ASN A 324 -18.28 -3.10 -6.06
C ASN A 324 -17.34 -2.40 -7.06
N GLU A 325 -16.09 -2.79 -7.06
CA GLU A 325 -15.02 -2.32 -7.95
C GLU A 325 -14.23 -3.50 -8.52
N GLY A 326 -13.63 -3.30 -9.69
CA GLY A 326 -12.78 -4.32 -10.33
C GLY A 326 -11.49 -4.61 -9.59
N THR A 327 -11.04 -3.70 -8.75
CA THR A 327 -9.85 -3.83 -7.89
C THR A 327 -10.12 -4.49 -6.53
N ALA A 328 -11.39 -4.56 -6.10
CA ALA A 328 -11.76 -5.18 -4.83
C ALA A 328 -11.36 -6.67 -4.81
N ALA A 329 -10.66 -7.08 -3.75
CA ALA A 329 -10.18 -8.45 -3.63
C ALA A 329 -11.28 -9.44 -3.20
N PHE A 330 -12.32 -8.96 -2.50
CA PHE A 330 -13.29 -9.84 -1.84
C PHE A 330 -14.71 -9.64 -2.38
N GLN A 331 -15.45 -10.75 -2.47
CA GLN A 331 -16.88 -10.74 -2.81
C GLN A 331 -17.70 -10.23 -1.62
N GLY A 332 -18.91 -9.73 -1.89
CA GLY A 332 -19.82 -9.20 -0.89
C GLY A 332 -20.23 -10.18 0.24
N SER A 333 -19.99 -11.48 0.05
CA SER A 333 -20.21 -12.51 1.07
C SER A 333 -19.03 -12.72 2.01
N SER A 334 -17.92 -12.04 1.79
CA SER A 334 -16.73 -12.14 2.64
C SER A 334 -16.95 -11.48 4.00
N THR A 335 -16.37 -12.10 5.02
CA THR A 335 -16.32 -11.57 6.38
C THR A 335 -14.87 -11.54 6.87
N LYS A 336 -14.63 -10.93 8.02
CA LYS A 336 -13.31 -10.89 8.66
C LYS A 336 -12.70 -12.27 8.97
N THR A 337 -13.51 -13.33 8.98
CA THR A 337 -13.06 -14.72 9.25
C THR A 337 -13.18 -15.65 8.06
N SER A 338 -13.75 -15.20 6.94
CA SER A 338 -13.96 -16.04 5.75
C SER A 338 -13.91 -15.21 4.48
N LEU A 339 -12.87 -15.41 3.67
CA LEU A 339 -12.64 -14.66 2.45
C LEU A 339 -13.16 -15.41 1.22
N GLN A 340 -13.98 -14.75 0.43
CA GLN A 340 -14.43 -15.19 -0.90
C GLN A 340 -13.82 -14.24 -1.93
N TYR A 341 -13.03 -14.77 -2.86
CA TYR A 341 -12.22 -13.95 -3.74
C TYR A 341 -12.95 -13.55 -5.02
N THR A 342 -12.78 -12.30 -5.44
CA THR A 342 -13.12 -11.83 -6.79
C THR A 342 -12.07 -12.32 -7.80
N THR A 343 -12.21 -11.92 -9.08
CA THR A 343 -11.15 -12.13 -10.08
C THR A 343 -9.85 -11.42 -9.67
N SER A 344 -9.94 -10.18 -9.19
CA SER A 344 -8.81 -9.42 -8.64
C SER A 344 -8.17 -10.15 -7.46
N GLY A 345 -8.97 -10.54 -6.47
CA GLY A 345 -8.48 -11.23 -5.29
C GLY A 345 -7.79 -12.56 -5.59
N ASN A 346 -8.31 -13.35 -6.53
CA ASN A 346 -7.68 -14.60 -6.95
C ASN A 346 -6.33 -14.35 -7.63
N LEU A 347 -6.23 -13.32 -8.48
CA LEU A 347 -4.98 -12.94 -9.14
C LEU A 347 -3.92 -12.52 -8.11
N VAL A 348 -4.27 -11.65 -7.18
CA VAL A 348 -3.37 -11.17 -6.12
C VAL A 348 -2.97 -12.31 -5.17
N LYS A 349 -3.91 -13.18 -4.77
CA LYS A 349 -3.60 -14.37 -3.97
C LYS A 349 -2.61 -15.30 -4.69
N GLY A 350 -2.72 -15.40 -6.01
CA GLY A 350 -1.75 -16.12 -6.84
C GLY A 350 -0.33 -15.55 -6.70
N TYR A 351 -0.17 -14.25 -6.77
CA TYR A 351 1.14 -13.58 -6.57
C TYR A 351 1.65 -13.75 -5.15
N LEU A 352 0.79 -13.63 -4.15
CA LEU A 352 1.14 -13.81 -2.74
C LEU A 352 1.48 -15.25 -2.37
N SER A 353 1.03 -16.23 -3.15
CA SER A 353 1.32 -17.66 -2.92
C SER A 353 2.82 -17.98 -3.01
N THR A 354 3.60 -17.11 -3.66
CA THR A 354 5.06 -17.23 -3.76
C THR A 354 5.80 -16.67 -2.52
N ASN A 355 5.09 -16.06 -1.56
CA ASN A 355 5.67 -15.67 -0.27
C ASN A 355 6.09 -16.92 0.52
N PRO A 356 7.13 -16.81 1.37
CA PRO A 356 7.54 -17.93 2.23
C PRO A 356 6.37 -18.49 3.03
N ALA A 357 6.29 -19.80 3.12
CA ALA A 357 5.28 -20.48 3.95
C ALA A 357 5.62 -20.39 5.45
N SER A 358 6.88 -20.22 5.78
CA SER A 358 7.40 -20.07 7.15
C SER A 358 8.59 -19.11 7.17
N TYR A 359 8.86 -18.55 8.33
CA TYR A 359 9.93 -17.60 8.58
C TYR A 359 10.84 -18.13 9.70
N THR A 360 12.11 -17.72 9.67
CA THR A 360 13.10 -18.05 10.69
C THR A 360 13.46 -16.79 11.45
N LYS A 361 13.45 -16.87 12.77
CA LYS A 361 13.81 -15.71 13.62
C LYS A 361 15.28 -15.35 13.37
N CYS A 362 15.53 -14.07 13.17
CA CYS A 362 16.87 -13.54 13.02
C CYS A 362 17.74 -13.81 14.25
N ALA A 363 18.96 -14.27 14.05
CA ALA A 363 19.89 -14.58 15.14
C ALA A 363 20.29 -13.34 15.98
N ALA A 364 20.35 -12.17 15.36
CA ALA A 364 20.63 -10.90 16.05
C ALA A 364 19.53 -10.50 17.05
N ASN A 365 18.30 -10.95 16.84
CA ASN A 365 17.17 -10.70 17.74
C ASN A 365 17.00 -11.80 18.82
N ALA A 366 17.85 -12.83 18.83
CA ALA A 366 17.83 -13.88 19.85
C ALA A 366 18.55 -13.47 21.15
N GLY A 367 19.25 -12.34 21.17
CA GLY A 367 20.17 -11.95 22.25
C GLY A 367 19.66 -11.01 23.33
N ASN A 368 18.43 -10.47 23.23
CA ASN A 368 17.98 -9.44 24.19
C ASN A 368 16.98 -9.91 25.25
N ASN A 369 16.81 -11.22 25.46
CA ASN A 369 15.93 -11.73 26.53
C ASN A 369 16.53 -12.88 27.34
N GLU A 370 17.81 -12.81 27.71
CA GLU A 370 18.29 -13.63 28.81
C GLU A 370 19.07 -12.75 29.78
N GLY A 371 18.39 -12.47 30.89
CA GLY A 371 18.96 -11.82 32.06
C GLY A 371 20.10 -12.64 32.66
N ASN A 372 21.14 -11.93 32.93
CA ASN A 372 22.23 -12.20 33.88
C ASN A 372 22.01 -13.44 34.73
N ASN A 373 22.82 -14.48 34.51
CA ASN A 373 23.26 -15.34 35.60
C ASN A 373 24.73 -15.74 35.40
N SER A 374 25.56 -15.14 36.21
CA SER A 374 26.98 -15.42 36.34
C SER A 374 27.22 -16.86 36.86
N GLY A 375 28.11 -17.58 36.23
CA GLY A 375 28.57 -18.89 36.75
C GLY A 375 29.72 -19.44 35.92
N SER A 376 30.86 -19.14 36.41
CA SER A 376 32.26 -19.55 36.16
C SER A 376 32.52 -21.02 35.79
N ASN A 377 33.61 -21.17 35.06
CA ASN A 377 34.59 -22.26 34.96
C ASN A 377 34.43 -23.30 33.85
N GLY A 378 35.44 -23.31 32.95
CA GLY A 378 36.57 -24.27 33.03
C GLY A 378 36.85 -24.98 31.75
N ASN A 379 37.84 -24.58 31.05
CA ASN A 379 39.00 -25.32 30.50
C ASN A 379 38.83 -26.46 29.46
N GLU A 380 39.60 -26.25 28.40
CA GLU A 380 40.48 -27.19 27.65
C GLU A 380 39.86 -28.29 26.75
N ASN A 381 40.21 -28.41 25.57
CA ASN A 381 41.41 -28.64 24.79
C ASN A 381 41.08 -29.36 23.48
N GLN A 382 41.71 -28.93 22.41
CA GLN A 382 42.39 -29.62 21.29
C GLN A 382 41.72 -30.82 20.56
N GLY A 383 41.82 -30.74 19.23
CA GLY A 383 42.03 -31.91 18.40
C GLY A 383 41.53 -31.79 16.97
N ASN A 384 42.22 -31.23 16.14
CA ASN A 384 42.87 -31.46 14.84
C ASN A 384 42.44 -32.73 14.05
N ASN A 385 42.35 -32.54 12.75
CA ASN A 385 42.71 -33.36 11.57
C ASN A 385 41.52 -33.78 10.70
N ASN A 386 41.44 -33.21 9.54
CA ASN A 386 42.17 -33.47 8.26
C ASN A 386 41.62 -34.63 7.42
N GLN A 387 41.38 -34.29 6.20
CA GLN A 387 41.61 -34.96 4.91
C GLN A 387 40.47 -35.71 4.24
N ASN A 388 40.12 -35.17 3.12
CA ASN A 388 40.44 -35.56 1.75
C ASN A 388 39.52 -36.59 1.05
N GLY A 389 39.06 -36.19 -0.09
CA GLY A 389 39.27 -37.01 -1.28
C GLY A 389 38.00 -37.43 -2.05
N GLY A 390 37.91 -36.95 -3.27
CA GLY A 390 37.69 -37.83 -4.38
C GLY A 390 36.41 -37.64 -5.21
N ASN A 391 36.59 -36.96 -6.27
CA ASN A 391 36.14 -37.15 -7.68
C ASN A 391 35.30 -38.42 -8.00
N ASN A 392 34.21 -38.29 -8.78
CA ASN A 392 34.17 -38.61 -10.22
C ASN A 392 32.76 -38.63 -10.81
N ASN A 393 32.62 -37.89 -11.89
CA ASN A 393 31.96 -38.14 -13.17
C ASN A 393 31.12 -39.41 -13.38
N GLN A 394 29.92 -39.28 -13.97
CA GLN A 394 29.69 -39.56 -15.40
C GLN A 394 28.19 -39.54 -15.76
N ASN A 395 27.92 -38.83 -16.82
CA ASN A 395 27.09 -39.06 -18.00
C ASN A 395 26.03 -40.17 -18.02
N GLY A 396 24.88 -39.85 -18.56
CA GLY A 396 23.91 -40.80 -19.10
C GLY A 396 22.70 -40.11 -19.76
N ASN A 397 22.84 -39.82 -21.03
CA ASN A 397 21.74 -39.57 -21.99
C ASN A 397 20.76 -40.76 -21.99
N ASN A 398 19.45 -40.51 -22.11
CA ASN A 398 18.65 -41.19 -23.11
C ASN A 398 17.30 -40.51 -23.39
N ASN A 399 17.05 -40.35 -24.67
CA ASN A 399 15.82 -40.10 -25.38
C ASN A 399 14.73 -41.14 -25.13
N GLY A 400 13.48 -40.71 -25.20
CA GLY A 400 12.32 -41.58 -25.34
C GLY A 400 11.05 -40.85 -25.66
N ASN A 401 10.77 -40.70 -26.95
CA ASN A 401 9.45 -40.38 -27.51
C ASN A 401 8.38 -41.33 -26.99
N ASN A 402 7.19 -40.83 -26.68
CA ASN A 402 5.98 -41.45 -27.24
C ASN A 402 4.76 -40.51 -27.21
N GLN A 403 4.11 -40.48 -28.37
CA GLN A 403 2.80 -39.89 -28.65
C GLN A 403 1.69 -40.74 -28.03
N ASN A 404 0.58 -40.14 -27.59
CA ASN A 404 -0.76 -40.33 -28.19
C ASN A 404 -1.86 -39.63 -27.44
N ASN A 405 -2.56 -38.81 -28.17
CA ASN A 405 -4.01 -38.73 -28.43
C ASN A 405 -5.03 -38.87 -27.29
N GLY A 406 -5.86 -37.87 -27.17
CA GLY A 406 -7.18 -37.96 -26.56
C GLY A 406 -7.82 -36.56 -26.50
N GLY A 407 -8.51 -36.16 -27.58
CA GLY A 407 -9.17 -34.87 -27.69
C GLY A 407 -10.42 -34.79 -26.81
N ASN A 408 -10.65 -33.60 -26.30
CA ASN A 408 -11.99 -33.07 -26.02
C ASN A 408 -11.98 -31.59 -26.44
N GLU A 409 -12.61 -31.37 -27.58
CA GLU A 409 -12.91 -30.03 -28.07
C GLU A 409 -13.91 -29.35 -27.13
N VAL A 410 -13.50 -28.24 -26.55
CA VAL A 410 -14.40 -27.28 -25.91
C VAL A 410 -14.72 -26.23 -26.98
N PRO A 411 -16.01 -25.91 -27.25
CA PRO A 411 -16.36 -24.97 -28.33
C PRO A 411 -15.80 -23.60 -28.02
N ILE A 412 -14.97 -23.10 -28.94
CA ILE A 412 -14.48 -21.72 -28.96
C ILE A 412 -15.66 -20.86 -29.39
N PHE A 413 -16.32 -20.19 -28.45
CA PHE A 413 -17.16 -19.03 -28.79
C PHE A 413 -16.23 -17.92 -29.26
N ALA A 414 -16.23 -17.69 -30.57
CA ALA A 414 -15.60 -16.51 -31.17
C ALA A 414 -16.27 -15.25 -30.55
N LYS A 415 -15.60 -14.61 -29.64
CA LYS A 415 -15.95 -13.28 -29.16
C LYS A 415 -15.58 -12.30 -30.25
N THR A 416 -16.54 -11.90 -31.06
CA THR A 416 -16.39 -10.74 -31.93
C THR A 416 -16.13 -9.53 -31.04
N SER A 417 -14.86 -9.12 -30.95
CA SER A 417 -14.49 -7.84 -30.36
C SER A 417 -15.04 -6.73 -31.26
N VAL A 418 -16.15 -6.14 -30.83
CA VAL A 418 -16.62 -4.90 -31.47
C VAL A 418 -15.68 -3.81 -31.00
N ASN A 419 -14.72 -3.43 -31.86
CA ASN A 419 -13.82 -2.31 -31.61
C ASN A 419 -14.67 -1.04 -31.53
N PHE A 420 -14.76 -0.44 -30.34
CA PHE A 420 -15.26 0.91 -30.21
C PHE A 420 -14.09 1.82 -29.75
N ASN A 421 -14.12 3.06 -30.17
CA ASN A 421 -13.14 4.06 -29.75
C ASN A 421 -13.88 5.31 -29.31
N VAL A 422 -13.51 5.82 -28.13
CA VAL A 422 -14.07 7.05 -27.56
C VAL A 422 -12.94 8.05 -27.41
N THR A 423 -13.02 9.15 -28.16
CA THR A 423 -12.05 10.25 -28.10
C THR A 423 -12.72 11.54 -27.63
N PHE A 424 -11.99 12.35 -26.89
CA PHE A 424 -12.43 13.65 -26.39
C PHE A 424 -11.60 14.74 -27.09
N SER A 425 -12.27 15.73 -27.60
CA SER A 425 -11.68 17.02 -27.97
C SER A 425 -12.18 18.10 -27.01
N SER A 426 -11.64 19.30 -27.07
CA SER A 426 -11.95 20.39 -26.12
C SER A 426 -13.45 20.68 -25.96
N ASN A 427 -14.29 20.42 -26.96
CA ASN A 427 -15.73 20.71 -26.92
C ASN A 427 -16.59 19.60 -27.53
N ALA A 428 -16.06 18.40 -27.70
CA ALA A 428 -16.80 17.29 -28.28
C ALA A 428 -16.30 15.92 -27.79
N LEU A 429 -17.23 15.00 -27.74
CA LEU A 429 -17.02 13.58 -27.54
C LEU A 429 -17.29 12.86 -28.86
N HIS A 430 -16.36 12.04 -29.31
CA HIS A 430 -16.53 11.24 -30.51
C HIS A 430 -16.55 9.75 -30.18
N ILE A 431 -17.61 9.05 -30.61
CA ILE A 431 -17.81 7.62 -30.36
C ILE A 431 -17.79 6.94 -31.76
N ALA A 432 -16.76 6.13 -32.01
CA ALA A 432 -16.67 5.29 -33.18
C ALA A 432 -17.06 3.85 -32.81
N GLY A 433 -18.04 3.29 -33.49
CA GLY A 433 -18.56 1.93 -33.26
C GLY A 433 -20.03 1.92 -32.86
N ALA A 434 -20.41 0.98 -31.99
CA ALA A 434 -21.80 0.80 -31.57
C ALA A 434 -22.31 2.00 -30.75
N PRO A 435 -23.61 2.34 -30.84
CA PRO A 435 -24.21 3.42 -30.08
C PRO A 435 -24.09 3.20 -28.55
N MET A 436 -23.83 4.28 -27.81
CA MET A 436 -23.63 4.27 -26.35
C MET A 436 -24.50 5.30 -25.63
N THR A 437 -24.80 5.06 -24.36
CA THR A 437 -25.39 6.05 -23.46
C THR A 437 -24.28 6.94 -22.92
N VAL A 438 -24.44 8.26 -23.01
CA VAL A 438 -23.52 9.26 -22.48
C VAL A 438 -24.21 10.08 -21.40
N GLU A 439 -23.62 10.12 -20.21
CA GLU A 439 -24.03 10.98 -19.11
C GLU A 439 -22.90 11.94 -18.77
N ILE A 440 -23.22 13.22 -18.56
CA ILE A 440 -22.26 14.25 -18.10
C ILE A 440 -22.66 14.73 -16.72
N PHE A 441 -21.71 14.83 -15.83
CA PHE A 441 -21.89 15.27 -14.46
C PHE A 441 -21.01 16.50 -14.17
N SER A 442 -21.46 17.33 -13.23
CA SER A 442 -20.60 18.33 -12.61
C SER A 442 -19.53 17.65 -11.73
N THR A 443 -18.49 18.38 -11.36
CA THR A 443 -17.49 17.91 -10.38
C THR A 443 -18.08 17.69 -8.97
N LYS A 444 -19.31 18.17 -8.73
CA LYS A 444 -20.06 17.95 -7.49
C LYS A 444 -20.95 16.71 -7.54
N GLY A 445 -20.98 16.00 -8.70
CA GLY A 445 -21.77 14.79 -8.91
C GLY A 445 -23.17 15.03 -9.46
N ASP A 446 -23.59 16.26 -9.75
CA ASP A 446 -24.90 16.55 -10.33
C ASP A 446 -24.94 16.09 -11.79
N LYS A 447 -25.96 15.32 -12.16
CA LYS A 447 -26.16 14.90 -13.54
C LYS A 447 -26.69 16.08 -14.38
N LEU A 448 -25.87 16.50 -15.33
CA LEU A 448 -26.17 17.67 -16.19
C LEU A 448 -26.76 17.27 -17.56
N MET A 449 -26.45 16.05 -18.02
CA MET A 449 -26.93 15.51 -19.29
C MET A 449 -26.96 14.00 -19.26
N ALA A 450 -27.96 13.40 -19.93
CA ALA A 450 -27.97 12.00 -20.29
C ALA A 450 -28.55 11.87 -21.71
N ILE A 451 -27.86 11.14 -22.57
CA ILE A 451 -28.28 10.87 -23.96
C ILE A 451 -28.01 9.40 -24.25
N ASP A 452 -29.04 8.69 -24.73
CA ASP A 452 -28.93 7.31 -25.16
C ASP A 452 -28.64 7.22 -26.68
N ASN A 453 -28.08 6.09 -27.09
CA ASN A 453 -27.80 5.77 -28.50
C ASN A 453 -26.90 6.79 -29.22
N VAL A 454 -25.91 7.34 -28.52
CA VAL A 454 -24.93 8.26 -29.13
C VAL A 454 -23.94 7.47 -29.97
N SER A 455 -23.84 7.83 -31.27
CA SER A 455 -22.79 7.40 -32.17
C SER A 455 -22.27 8.61 -32.95
N GLY A 456 -20.98 8.61 -33.33
CA GLY A 456 -20.35 9.77 -33.98
C GLY A 456 -20.01 10.86 -32.96
N THR A 457 -20.17 12.12 -33.35
CA THR A 457 -19.71 13.27 -32.57
C THR A 457 -20.85 13.88 -31.75
N LEU A 458 -20.68 13.91 -30.44
CA LEU A 458 -21.56 14.63 -29.49
C LEU A 458 -20.90 15.96 -29.11
N SER A 459 -21.54 17.08 -29.47
CA SER A 459 -21.05 18.40 -29.06
C SER A 459 -21.29 18.68 -27.58
N LEU A 460 -20.26 19.14 -26.90
CA LEU A 460 -20.29 19.56 -25.50
C LEU A 460 -20.24 21.10 -25.37
N ALA A 461 -20.27 21.84 -26.47
CA ALA A 461 -20.15 23.31 -26.50
C ALA A 461 -21.24 24.07 -25.72
N LYS A 462 -22.33 23.39 -25.32
CA LYS A 462 -23.37 23.97 -24.49
C LYS A 462 -23.00 24.10 -23.00
N PHE A 463 -21.92 23.43 -22.59
CA PHE A 463 -21.45 23.52 -21.20
C PHE A 463 -20.44 24.66 -21.08
N PRO A 464 -20.45 25.41 -19.97
CA PRO A 464 -19.39 26.38 -19.67
C PRO A 464 -18.00 25.74 -19.64
N ALA A 465 -16.97 26.55 -19.90
CA ALA A 465 -15.60 26.08 -19.74
C ALA A 465 -15.36 25.59 -18.31
N GLY A 466 -14.78 24.41 -18.15
CA GLY A 466 -14.61 23.79 -16.83
C GLY A 466 -14.33 22.30 -16.88
N MET A 467 -14.20 21.70 -15.71
CA MET A 467 -14.04 20.25 -15.52
C MET A 467 -15.40 19.58 -15.31
N TYR A 468 -15.59 18.44 -15.97
CA TYR A 468 -16.79 17.62 -15.89
C TYR A 468 -16.40 16.15 -15.84
N VAL A 469 -17.37 15.30 -15.51
CA VAL A 469 -17.20 13.84 -15.54
C VAL A 469 -18.15 13.28 -16.62
N ALA A 470 -17.60 12.61 -17.62
CA ALA A 470 -18.35 11.88 -18.63
C ALA A 470 -18.43 10.40 -18.25
N LYS A 471 -19.65 9.85 -18.20
CA LYS A 471 -19.90 8.42 -18.04
C LYS A 471 -20.53 7.87 -19.31
N ILE A 472 -19.91 6.86 -19.90
CA ILE A 472 -20.28 6.30 -21.19
C ILE A 472 -20.52 4.82 -21.03
N ARG A 473 -21.71 4.36 -21.37
CA ARG A 473 -22.14 2.97 -21.19
C ARG A 473 -22.71 2.40 -22.46
N GLY A 474 -22.50 1.13 -22.70
CA GLY A 474 -23.09 0.39 -23.81
C GLY A 474 -22.20 -0.77 -24.24
N ASN A 475 -22.80 -1.74 -24.90
CA ASN A 475 -22.11 -2.87 -25.51
C ASN A 475 -21.13 -3.62 -24.55
N GLY A 476 -21.52 -3.74 -23.28
CA GLY A 476 -20.69 -4.36 -22.22
C GLY A 476 -19.59 -3.45 -21.66
N THR A 477 -19.56 -2.17 -22.07
CA THR A 477 -18.58 -1.17 -21.61
C THR A 477 -19.22 -0.16 -20.68
N ASN A 478 -18.48 0.22 -19.64
CA ASN A 478 -18.80 1.32 -18.75
C ASN A 478 -17.52 2.14 -18.54
N MET A 479 -17.46 3.33 -19.13
CA MET A 479 -16.31 4.23 -19.07
C MET A 479 -16.69 5.48 -18.28
N VAL A 480 -15.84 5.90 -17.34
CA VAL A 480 -15.95 7.17 -16.65
C VAL A 480 -14.67 7.96 -16.88
N ARG A 481 -14.77 9.20 -17.32
CA ARG A 481 -13.62 10.08 -17.57
C ARG A 481 -13.87 11.50 -17.10
N ALA A 482 -12.87 12.09 -16.47
CA ALA A 482 -12.81 13.55 -16.34
C ALA A 482 -12.52 14.16 -17.71
N ILE A 483 -13.30 15.18 -18.07
CA ILE A 483 -13.17 15.91 -19.34
C ILE A 483 -13.06 17.42 -19.06
N GLN A 484 -12.19 18.08 -19.79
CA GLN A 484 -12.08 19.55 -19.73
C GLN A 484 -12.74 20.15 -20.97
N ILE A 485 -13.75 20.97 -20.75
CA ILE A 485 -14.40 21.79 -21.77
C ILE A 485 -13.73 23.17 -21.75
N LYS A 486 -13.32 23.67 -22.93
CA LYS A 486 -12.59 24.94 -23.09
C LYS A 486 -13.49 26.03 -23.64
#